data_755d077f1353a65a37cb0b8df4efa633
#
_entry.id   755d077f1353a65a37cb0b8df4efa633
#
_cell.length_a   1.000
_cell.length_b   1.000
_cell.length_c   1.000
_cell.angle_alpha   90.00
_cell.angle_beta   90.00
_cell.angle_gamma   90.00
#
_symmetry.space_group_name_H-M   'P 1'
#
loop_
_entity.id
_entity.type
_entity.pdbx_description
1 polymer ?
#
loop_
_entity_poly.entity_id
_entity_poly.type
_entity_poly.pdbx_seq_one_letter_code
_entity_poly.pdbx_strand_id
1 'polypeptide(L)'
;SSKSARGKGALIGAAGGAAIGGGIGYYMDKQEAELRRKLEGTGVRVVRNGDQIELVMPGNITFDLNESSIKPAFSGTLESVALVLKEYDKTIIQIEGHTDSSGSDSYNQLLSERRASSVRDFLLNQGIAPKRTRAVGYGERYPVASNDTAAGREQNRRVELTLVPMQ
;
A
#
# COMPACT_ATOMS: atom_id res chain seq x y z
N SER A 1 8.32 8.71 6.36
CA SER A 1 9.61 9.38 6.37
C SER A 1 10.60 8.65 5.47
N SER A 2 11.71 9.32 5.13
CA SER A 2 12.72 8.74 4.27
C SER A 2 13.39 7.50 4.90
N LYS A 3 13.54 7.47 6.21
CA LYS A 3 14.08 6.31 6.93
C LYS A 3 13.16 5.09 6.79
N SER A 4 11.86 5.31 6.95
CA SER A 4 10.86 4.27 6.79
C SER A 4 10.90 3.68 5.38
N ALA A 5 10.92 4.55 4.37
CA ALA A 5 10.93 4.12 2.98
C ALA A 5 12.19 3.30 2.66
N ARG A 6 13.35 3.68 3.18
CA ARG A 6 14.60 2.93 2.94
C ARG A 6 14.56 1.55 3.56
N GLY A 7 14.07 1.45 4.80
CA GLY A 7 13.98 0.17 5.50
C GLY A 7 13.01 -0.78 4.81
N LYS A 8 11.87 -0.26 4.39
CA LYS A 8 10.86 -1.06 3.71
C LYS A 8 11.32 -1.48 2.32
N GLY A 9 11.97 -0.58 1.59
CA GLY A 9 12.46 -0.85 0.24
C GLY A 9 13.37 -2.06 0.15
N ALA A 10 14.18 -2.29 1.20
CA ALA A 10 15.09 -3.42 1.22
C ALA A 10 14.39 -4.77 1.22
N LEU A 11 13.12 -4.84 1.63
CA LEU A 11 12.35 -6.07 1.68
C LEU A 11 11.79 -6.49 0.32
N ILE A 12 11.74 -5.59 -0.63
CA ILE A 12 11.11 -5.87 -1.92
C ILE A 12 11.99 -6.77 -2.78
N GLY A 13 13.29 -6.61 -2.73
CA GLY A 13 14.24 -7.48 -3.42
C GLY A 13 13.87 -7.80 -4.87
N ALA A 14 14.74 -8.53 -5.54
CA ALA A 14 14.51 -8.94 -6.91
C ALA A 14 13.39 -9.98 -6.96
N ALA A 15 12.23 -9.59 -7.47
CA ALA A 15 11.15 -10.54 -7.73
C ALA A 15 11.22 -10.97 -9.18
N GLY A 16 11.01 -12.23 -9.43
CA GLY A 16 10.97 -12.73 -10.78
C GLY A 16 9.87 -12.09 -11.58
N GLY A 17 10.11 -11.86 -12.84
CA GLY A 17 9.13 -11.30 -13.73
C GLY A 17 9.79 -10.55 -14.88
N ALA A 18 9.02 -10.16 -15.87
CA ALA A 18 9.53 -9.42 -17.01
C ALA A 18 9.86 -7.99 -16.58
N ALA A 19 11.09 -7.59 -16.84
CA ALA A 19 11.53 -6.23 -16.57
C ALA A 19 10.88 -5.26 -17.56
N ILE A 20 10.76 -3.99 -17.17
CA ILE A 20 10.26 -2.94 -18.03
C ILE A 20 11.29 -2.60 -19.13
N GLY A 21 12.57 -2.72 -18.80
CA GLY A 21 13.64 -2.29 -19.69
C GLY A 21 13.79 -0.78 -19.68
N GLY A 22 14.16 -0.19 -20.79
CA GLY A 22 14.27 1.25 -20.90
C GLY A 22 12.92 1.92 -20.78
N GLY A 23 12.88 3.18 -20.38
CA GLY A 23 11.63 3.92 -20.24
C GLY A 23 10.88 3.69 -18.95
N ILE A 24 11.55 3.21 -17.91
CA ILE A 24 10.95 2.98 -16.59
C ILE A 24 10.24 4.24 -16.09
N GLY A 25 10.91 5.40 -16.17
CA GLY A 25 10.34 6.65 -15.69
C GLY A 25 9.03 6.99 -16.42
N TYR A 26 9.02 6.83 -17.74
CA TYR A 26 7.81 7.08 -18.53
C TYR A 26 6.67 6.13 -18.16
N TYR A 27 6.98 4.86 -18.00
CA TYR A 27 6.00 3.85 -17.60
C TYR A 27 5.40 4.19 -16.25
N MET A 28 6.25 4.54 -15.28
CA MET A 28 5.77 4.90 -13.94
C MET A 28 5.03 6.24 -13.95
N ASP A 29 5.42 7.19 -14.80
CA ASP A 29 4.69 8.45 -14.95
C ASP A 29 3.25 8.22 -15.42
N LYS A 30 3.07 7.33 -16.39
CA LYS A 30 1.75 7.01 -16.90
C LYS A 30 0.90 6.31 -15.87
N GLN A 31 1.49 5.38 -15.14
CA GLN A 31 0.79 4.67 -14.06
C GLN A 31 0.37 5.64 -12.96
N GLU A 32 1.27 6.53 -12.57
CA GLU A 32 0.96 7.56 -11.57
C GLU A 32 -0.20 8.45 -12.01
N ALA A 33 -0.18 8.93 -13.24
CA ALA A 33 -1.23 9.80 -13.76
C ALA A 33 -2.59 9.09 -13.73
N GLU A 34 -2.63 7.83 -14.11
CA GLU A 34 -3.85 7.03 -14.11
C GLU A 34 -4.38 6.83 -12.69
N LEU A 35 -3.48 6.53 -11.75
CA LEU A 35 -3.86 6.37 -10.35
C LEU A 35 -4.40 7.68 -9.77
N ARG A 36 -3.73 8.81 -10.03
CA ARG A 36 -4.20 10.10 -9.52
C ARG A 36 -5.59 10.43 -10.06
N ARG A 37 -5.83 10.16 -11.33
CA ARG A 37 -7.11 10.41 -11.95
C ARG A 37 -8.23 9.56 -11.33
N LYS A 38 -7.97 8.27 -11.16
CA LYS A 38 -8.99 7.35 -10.64
C LYS A 38 -9.23 7.50 -9.13
N LEU A 39 -8.25 7.97 -8.40
CA LEU A 39 -8.33 8.05 -6.95
C LEU A 39 -8.65 9.45 -6.43
N GLU A 40 -8.88 10.40 -7.31
CA GLU A 40 -9.27 11.75 -6.92
C GLU A 40 -10.57 11.71 -6.11
N GLY A 41 -10.56 12.35 -4.94
CA GLY A 41 -11.72 12.43 -4.07
C GLY A 41 -12.00 11.18 -3.24
N THR A 42 -11.17 10.13 -3.35
CA THR A 42 -11.39 8.88 -2.61
C THR A 42 -10.78 8.87 -1.21
N GLY A 43 -9.87 9.80 -0.92
CA GLY A 43 -9.10 9.80 0.33
C GLY A 43 -7.79 9.03 0.24
N VAL A 44 -7.54 8.28 -0.82
CA VAL A 44 -6.26 7.60 -1.05
C VAL A 44 -5.27 8.61 -1.61
N ARG A 45 -4.07 8.71 -1.01
CA ARG A 45 -3.02 9.59 -1.49
C ARG A 45 -2.07 8.85 -2.42
N VAL A 46 -1.66 9.52 -3.47
CA VAL A 46 -0.66 9.00 -4.41
C VAL A 46 0.61 9.81 -4.23
N VAL A 47 1.71 9.15 -3.90
CA VAL A 47 3.01 9.79 -3.64
C VAL A 47 4.02 9.18 -4.60
N ARG A 48 4.80 10.02 -5.28
CA ARG A 48 5.85 9.56 -6.18
C ARG A 48 7.22 9.76 -5.51
N ASN A 49 8.01 8.69 -5.45
CA ASN A 49 9.38 8.72 -4.91
C ASN A 49 10.31 8.05 -5.91
N GLY A 50 11.05 8.86 -6.69
CA GLY A 50 11.90 8.30 -7.74
C GLY A 50 11.08 7.50 -8.73
N ASP A 51 11.40 6.22 -8.91
CA ASP A 51 10.65 5.32 -9.78
C ASP A 51 9.59 4.52 -9.03
N GLN A 52 9.34 4.80 -7.76
CA GLN A 52 8.33 4.11 -6.97
C GLN A 52 7.10 4.99 -6.81
N ILE A 53 5.94 4.33 -6.70
CA ILE A 53 4.68 5.01 -6.38
C ILE A 53 4.16 4.41 -5.09
N GLU A 54 3.77 5.27 -4.15
CA GLU A 54 3.14 4.83 -2.92
C GLU A 54 1.67 5.26 -2.92
N LEU A 55 0.79 4.32 -2.60
CA LEU A 55 -0.62 4.60 -2.35
C LEU A 55 -0.85 4.50 -0.86
N VAL A 56 -1.29 5.59 -0.24
CA VAL A 56 -1.54 5.63 1.20
C VAL A 56 -3.05 5.57 1.42
N MET A 57 -3.51 4.46 2.00
CA MET A 57 -4.92 4.22 2.28
C MET A 57 -5.16 4.41 3.78
N PRO A 58 -5.84 5.51 4.18
CA PRO A 58 -6.16 5.71 5.60
C PRO A 58 -6.95 4.54 6.17
N GLY A 59 -6.61 4.14 7.40
CA GLY A 59 -7.25 2.98 8.01
C GLY A 59 -8.75 3.15 8.22
N ASN A 60 -9.19 4.37 8.55
CA ASN A 60 -10.59 4.63 8.86
C ASN A 60 -11.52 4.55 7.64
N ILE A 61 -11.01 4.76 6.42
CA ILE A 61 -11.83 4.60 5.22
C ILE A 61 -11.75 3.18 4.67
N THR A 62 -10.72 2.44 5.04
CA THR A 62 -10.48 1.08 4.53
C THR A 62 -11.10 0.01 5.42
N PHE A 63 -11.05 0.20 6.75
CA PHE A 63 -11.50 -0.79 7.74
C PHE A 63 -12.29 -0.11 8.86
N ASP A 64 -13.20 -0.86 9.47
CA ASP A 64 -13.81 -0.46 10.72
C ASP A 64 -12.83 -0.64 11.88
N LEU A 65 -13.11 -0.02 13.01
CA LEU A 65 -12.25 -0.06 14.18
C LEU A 65 -11.95 -1.50 14.58
N ASN A 66 -10.67 -1.81 14.76
CA ASN A 66 -10.16 -3.14 15.15
C ASN A 66 -10.50 -4.26 14.17
N GLU A 67 -11.04 -3.93 13.00
CA GLU A 67 -11.39 -4.93 11.99
C GLU A 67 -10.32 -5.00 10.90
N SER A 68 -10.28 -6.15 10.24
CA SER A 68 -9.39 -6.36 9.10
C SER A 68 -10.14 -6.67 7.80
N SER A 69 -11.47 -6.65 7.84
CA SER A 69 -12.28 -6.79 6.63
C SER A 69 -12.39 -5.44 5.94
N ILE A 70 -12.22 -5.42 4.63
CA ILE A 70 -12.33 -4.19 3.85
C ILE A 70 -13.77 -3.71 3.87
N LYS A 71 -13.97 -2.42 4.19
CA LYS A 71 -15.31 -1.83 4.22
C LYS A 71 -15.94 -1.90 2.83
N PRO A 72 -17.23 -2.29 2.74
CA PRO A 72 -17.92 -2.31 1.44
C PRO A 72 -17.83 -0.96 0.70
N ALA A 73 -17.88 0.15 1.44
CA ALA A 73 -17.80 1.48 0.84
C ALA A 73 -16.44 1.74 0.18
N PHE A 74 -15.39 1.01 0.57
CA PHE A 74 -14.05 1.17 0.00
C PHE A 74 -13.77 0.22 -1.14
N SER A 75 -14.56 -0.84 -1.31
CA SER A 75 -14.27 -1.88 -2.31
C SER A 75 -14.23 -1.33 -3.74
N GLY A 76 -15.10 -0.39 -4.08
CA GLY A 76 -15.07 0.25 -5.41
C GLY A 76 -13.78 1.00 -5.68
N THR A 77 -13.27 1.69 -4.66
CA THR A 77 -11.98 2.39 -4.78
C THR A 77 -10.84 1.39 -5.00
N LEU A 78 -10.84 0.31 -4.25
CA LEU A 78 -9.79 -0.72 -4.38
C LEU A 78 -9.90 -1.47 -5.71
N GLU A 79 -11.10 -1.65 -6.24
CA GLU A 79 -11.30 -2.18 -7.59
C GLU A 79 -10.66 -1.27 -8.64
N SER A 80 -10.81 0.05 -8.49
CA SER A 80 -10.18 1.02 -9.39
C SER A 80 -8.66 0.92 -9.34
N VAL A 81 -8.10 0.74 -8.14
CA VAL A 81 -6.65 0.50 -7.99
C VAL A 81 -6.26 -0.77 -8.74
N ALA A 82 -7.00 -1.86 -8.54
CA ALA A 82 -6.71 -3.14 -9.19
C ALA A 82 -6.72 -3.02 -10.72
N LEU A 83 -7.64 -2.26 -11.29
CA LEU A 83 -7.69 -2.05 -12.74
C LEU A 83 -6.40 -1.44 -13.27
N VAL A 84 -5.88 -0.42 -12.59
CA VAL A 84 -4.61 0.21 -12.99
C VAL A 84 -3.45 -0.77 -12.81
N LEU A 85 -3.41 -1.50 -11.70
CA LEU A 85 -2.32 -2.44 -11.44
C LEU A 85 -2.32 -3.60 -12.43
N LYS A 86 -3.46 -3.99 -12.96
CA LYS A 86 -3.54 -5.01 -14.01
C LYS A 86 -3.03 -4.48 -15.35
N GLU A 87 -3.35 -3.25 -15.68
CA GLU A 87 -2.88 -2.62 -16.91
C GLU A 87 -1.37 -2.41 -16.87
N TYR A 88 -0.86 -1.93 -15.74
CA TYR A 88 0.57 -1.68 -15.54
C TYR A 88 1.16 -2.87 -14.78
N ASP A 89 1.28 -3.99 -15.47
CA ASP A 89 1.59 -5.28 -14.85
C ASP A 89 3.08 -5.54 -14.57
N LYS A 90 3.93 -4.55 -14.85
CA LYS A 90 5.38 -4.70 -14.64
C LYS A 90 5.88 -4.03 -13.38
N THR A 91 5.05 -4.10 -12.34
CA THR A 91 5.43 -3.62 -11.01
C THR A 91 5.24 -4.73 -9.98
N ILE A 92 6.08 -4.68 -8.95
CA ILE A 92 5.90 -5.46 -7.73
C ILE A 92 5.09 -4.60 -6.77
N ILE A 93 4.12 -5.19 -6.10
CA ILE A 93 3.21 -4.51 -5.20
C ILE A 93 3.51 -4.97 -3.79
N GLN A 94 4.10 -4.10 -2.98
CA GLN A 94 4.29 -4.38 -1.55
C GLN A 94 3.16 -3.73 -0.77
N ILE A 95 2.44 -4.53 -0.01
CA ILE A 95 1.30 -4.10 0.78
C ILE A 95 1.73 -4.08 2.23
N GLU A 96 1.68 -2.91 2.86
CA GLU A 96 2.26 -2.70 4.17
C GLU A 96 1.20 -2.19 5.15
N GLY A 97 0.95 -2.97 6.20
CA GLY A 97 0.03 -2.56 7.25
C GLY A 97 0.75 -1.84 8.38
N HIS A 98 0.16 -0.74 8.86
CA HIS A 98 0.72 0.08 9.94
C HIS A 98 -0.36 0.44 10.94
N THR A 99 0.03 0.53 12.22
CA THR A 99 -0.86 0.93 13.31
C THR A 99 -0.29 2.15 14.04
N ASP A 100 -1.10 2.75 14.91
CA ASP A 100 -0.56 3.66 15.91
C ASP A 100 0.01 2.84 17.06
N SER A 101 0.48 3.51 18.12
CA SER A 101 1.08 2.85 19.27
C SER A 101 0.09 2.51 20.39
N SER A 102 -1.21 2.64 20.13
CA SER A 102 -2.24 2.26 21.11
C SER A 102 -2.35 0.74 21.20
N GLY A 103 -2.58 0.23 22.41
CA GLY A 103 -2.69 -1.20 22.62
C GLY A 103 -1.33 -1.90 22.68
N SER A 104 -1.34 -3.24 22.71
CA SER A 104 -0.10 -4.00 22.82
C SER A 104 0.61 -4.09 21.47
N ASP A 105 1.92 -4.21 21.52
CA ASP A 105 2.75 -4.38 20.33
C ASP A 105 2.35 -5.65 19.55
N SER A 106 2.10 -6.74 20.24
CA SER A 106 1.72 -8.01 19.59
C SER A 106 0.36 -7.92 18.92
N TYR A 107 -0.61 -7.24 19.53
CA TYR A 107 -1.92 -7.01 18.93
C TYR A 107 -1.79 -6.17 17.66
N ASN A 108 -1.03 -5.08 17.74
CA ASN A 108 -0.82 -4.18 16.59
C ASN A 108 -0.11 -4.89 15.45
N GLN A 109 0.87 -5.72 15.78
CA GLN A 109 1.59 -6.49 14.76
C GLN A 109 0.61 -7.42 14.03
N LEU A 110 -0.21 -8.16 14.76
CA LEU A 110 -1.17 -9.08 14.17
C LEU A 110 -2.23 -8.35 13.34
N LEU A 111 -2.75 -7.24 13.86
CA LEU A 111 -3.76 -6.45 13.13
C LEU A 111 -3.19 -5.91 11.82
N SER A 112 -1.97 -5.40 11.85
CA SER A 112 -1.32 -4.87 10.64
C SER A 112 -1.09 -5.95 9.59
N GLU A 113 -0.70 -7.14 10.01
CA GLU A 113 -0.54 -8.30 9.13
C GLU A 113 -1.87 -8.70 8.49
N ARG A 114 -2.92 -8.77 9.28
CA ARG A 114 -4.25 -9.15 8.81
C ARG A 114 -4.80 -8.13 7.81
N ARG A 115 -4.59 -6.85 8.07
CA ARG A 115 -5.06 -5.80 7.17
C ARG A 115 -4.30 -5.81 5.85
N ALA A 116 -2.99 -5.99 5.90
CA ALA A 116 -2.19 -6.12 4.68
C ALA A 116 -2.62 -7.34 3.85
N SER A 117 -2.87 -8.47 4.52
CA SER A 117 -3.33 -9.70 3.88
C SER A 117 -4.70 -9.54 3.24
N SER A 118 -5.61 -8.81 3.90
CA SER A 118 -6.95 -8.56 3.34
C SER A 118 -6.89 -7.76 2.06
N VAL A 119 -6.03 -6.75 2.01
CA VAL A 119 -5.83 -5.96 0.78
C VAL A 119 -5.21 -6.84 -0.30
N ARG A 120 -4.22 -7.65 0.03
CA ARG A 120 -3.60 -8.57 -0.92
C ARG A 120 -4.64 -9.54 -1.49
N ASP A 121 -5.44 -10.16 -0.63
CA ASP A 121 -6.46 -11.11 -1.06
C ASP A 121 -7.47 -10.45 -1.99
N PHE A 122 -7.86 -9.22 -1.70
CA PHE A 122 -8.75 -8.47 -2.57
C PHE A 122 -8.14 -8.30 -3.97
N LEU A 123 -6.87 -7.90 -4.04
CA LEU A 123 -6.18 -7.72 -5.31
C LEU A 123 -6.06 -9.04 -6.08
N LEU A 124 -5.75 -10.13 -5.40
CA LEU A 124 -5.69 -11.46 -6.03
C LEU A 124 -7.04 -11.85 -6.61
N ASN A 125 -8.13 -11.56 -5.89
CA ASN A 125 -9.47 -11.84 -6.38
C ASN A 125 -9.86 -10.98 -7.59
N GLN A 126 -9.19 -9.83 -7.77
CA GLN A 126 -9.38 -8.99 -8.94
C GLN A 126 -8.51 -9.42 -10.13
N GLY A 127 -7.73 -10.46 -9.98
CA GLY A 127 -6.92 -11.00 -11.07
C GLY A 127 -5.45 -10.61 -11.08
N ILE A 128 -4.97 -9.98 -10.00
CA ILE A 128 -3.54 -9.66 -9.89
C ILE A 128 -2.78 -10.93 -9.56
N ALA A 129 -1.68 -11.18 -10.26
CA ALA A 129 -0.88 -12.39 -10.06
C ALA A 129 -0.25 -12.41 -8.66
N PRO A 130 -0.35 -13.53 -7.93
CA PRO A 130 0.21 -13.61 -6.57
C PRO A 130 1.69 -13.28 -6.49
N LYS A 131 2.48 -13.68 -7.49
CA LYS A 131 3.94 -13.44 -7.49
C LYS A 131 4.30 -11.96 -7.56
N ARG A 132 3.38 -11.10 -7.96
CA ARG A 132 3.60 -9.65 -7.99
C ARG A 132 3.35 -9.00 -6.63
N THR A 133 2.79 -9.72 -5.68
CA THR A 133 2.30 -9.13 -4.43
C THR A 133 3.07 -9.67 -3.21
N ARG A 134 3.28 -8.80 -2.23
CA ARG A 134 3.82 -9.16 -0.93
C ARG A 134 3.07 -8.38 0.13
N ALA A 135 2.60 -9.08 1.18
CA ALA A 135 1.89 -8.44 2.30
C ALA A 135 2.77 -8.53 3.53
N VAL A 136 2.98 -7.38 4.17
CA VAL A 136 3.81 -7.27 5.38
C VAL A 136 3.10 -6.41 6.41
N GLY A 137 3.09 -6.86 7.66
CA GLY A 137 2.61 -6.03 8.78
C GLY A 137 3.80 -5.49 9.55
N TYR A 138 3.83 -4.18 9.75
CA TYR A 138 4.89 -3.52 10.50
C TYR A 138 4.45 -3.08 11.89
N GLY A 139 3.16 -3.26 12.23
CA GLY A 139 2.66 -2.79 13.51
C GLY A 139 2.90 -1.30 13.67
N GLU A 140 3.42 -0.91 14.82
CA GLU A 140 3.66 0.50 15.16
C GLU A 140 5.08 0.99 14.85
N ARG A 141 5.90 0.16 14.18
CA ARG A 141 7.34 0.41 14.04
C ARG A 141 7.73 1.57 13.11
N TYR A 142 6.86 1.98 12.20
CA TYR A 142 7.19 3.02 11.22
C TYR A 142 6.14 4.14 11.23
N PRO A 143 6.12 4.94 12.31
CA PRO A 143 5.17 6.06 12.37
C PRO A 143 5.52 7.14 11.35
N VAL A 144 4.48 7.78 10.80
CA VAL A 144 4.63 8.93 9.90
C VAL A 144 4.27 10.23 10.60
N ALA A 145 3.69 10.14 11.81
CA ALA A 145 3.29 11.29 12.60
C ALA A 145 3.41 10.94 14.08
N SER A 146 3.21 11.93 14.94
CA SER A 146 3.30 11.73 16.39
C SER A 146 2.14 10.86 16.89
N ASN A 147 2.46 9.87 17.72
CA ASN A 147 1.44 9.08 18.42
C ASN A 147 0.88 9.79 19.65
N ASP A 148 1.43 10.98 19.99
CA ASP A 148 0.98 11.75 21.14
C ASP A 148 -0.32 12.50 20.88
N THR A 149 -0.69 12.69 19.61
CA THR A 149 -1.91 13.39 19.23
C THR A 149 -2.87 12.45 18.52
N ALA A 150 -4.16 12.73 18.64
CA ALA A 150 -5.19 11.94 17.95
C ALA A 150 -5.02 12.04 16.43
N ALA A 151 -4.71 13.22 15.90
CA ALA A 151 -4.50 13.43 14.48
C ALA A 151 -3.30 12.64 13.97
N GLY A 152 -2.21 12.60 14.76
CA GLY A 152 -1.02 11.84 14.39
C GLY A 152 -1.26 10.33 14.42
N ARG A 153 -1.98 9.84 15.42
CA ARG A 153 -2.33 8.43 15.49
C ARG A 153 -3.18 8.02 14.30
N GLU A 154 -4.12 8.87 13.88
CA GLU A 154 -4.94 8.58 12.70
C GLU A 154 -4.08 8.45 11.45
N GLN A 155 -3.08 9.30 11.27
CA GLN A 155 -2.16 9.20 10.14
C GLN A 155 -1.32 7.92 10.18
N ASN A 156 -0.99 7.44 11.38
CA ASN A 156 -0.21 6.21 11.53
C ASN A 156 -1.02 4.95 11.21
N ARG A 157 -2.33 4.99 11.39
CA ARG A 157 -3.23 3.88 11.05
C ARG A 157 -3.52 3.90 9.54
N ARG A 158 -2.77 3.10 8.79
CA ARG A 158 -2.86 3.09 7.33
C ARG A 158 -2.39 1.78 6.74
N VAL A 159 -2.76 1.55 5.48
CA VAL A 159 -2.13 0.54 4.65
C VAL A 159 -1.50 1.27 3.46
N GLU A 160 -0.25 0.95 3.18
CA GLU A 160 0.47 1.53 2.04
C GLU A 160 0.71 0.46 0.99
N LEU A 161 0.47 0.81 -0.27
CA LEU A 161 0.90 -0.02 -1.40
C LEU A 161 2.09 0.68 -2.03
N THR A 162 3.23 0.01 -2.04
CA THR A 162 4.43 0.51 -2.72
C THR A 162 4.59 -0.24 -4.04
N LEU A 163 4.55 0.50 -5.13
CA LEU A 163 4.67 -0.03 -6.48
C LEU A 163 6.10 0.17 -6.95
N VAL A 164 6.80 -0.93 -7.22
CA VAL A 164 8.21 -0.89 -7.60
C VAL A 164 8.36 -1.48 -8.99
N PRO A 165 9.00 -0.75 -9.92
CA PRO A 165 9.15 -1.28 -11.28
C PRO A 165 10.06 -2.50 -11.31
N MET A 166 9.69 -3.47 -12.13
CA MET A 166 10.54 -4.63 -12.39
C MET A 166 11.69 -4.21 -13.30
N GLN A 167 12.91 -4.58 -12.92
CA GLN A 167 14.12 -4.23 -13.65
C GLN A 167 14.88 -5.44 -14.14
#